data_8aa994819ed4cfb629e6182de7d8d88b
#
_entry.id   8aa994819ed4cfb629e6182de7d8d88b
#
_cell.length_a   1.000
_cell.length_b   1.000
_cell.length_c   1.000
_cell.angle_alpha   90.00
_cell.angle_beta   90.00
_cell.angle_gamma   90.00
#
_symmetry.space_group_name_H-M   'P 1'
#
loop_
_entity.id
_entity.type
_entity.pdbx_description
1 polymer ?
#
loop_
_entity_poly.entity_id
_entity_poly.type
_entity_poly.pdbx_seq_one_letter_code
_entity_poly.pdbx_strand_id
1 'polypeptide(L)'
;MLLALGASAWAPKGDLIKTRWAADVDPSAPLPEYPRPQMVRADWMNLNGLWDYAITPADAGYEKSEGQILVPFCAESSLSGVQRHVGSANCLWYERSLKVPAKWKGRDVLLHFGAVDWKARVWVNGTLVGEHTGGYAPFCFNITPALKKSGKQTIRVCVWDASDEGFQPRGKQIEHTHGIWYTPVTGIWQTVWMEPVSPKAHVSSYLPVWDAATSTLKVSVQAEGQYDEARVELSYRGTPVGSGESIKIDSPRLWSPDSPNIYDLKITLLGGGKVLDTVDGYTCLRTVSVIADPKPDRNVNSYKRIGLNGERTFFFGPLDQGWWPDGLYTAPTDEALKYDIVKVKNWGWNMIRKHIKVEPARWYYWCDVLGVSVWQDMPCIADHSSKTNAYRKPEIAAMQSNEWQRDSFLGGTDCIVPQEWKDNYYKEWGEIIDALKVFQCITVWVPFNEAWGQFDTPEVVKFTRGKDSTRLVNEASGGNYAFAGDIIDTHHYACPAMNNFEAKFINVLGEYGGLGYPVPGHLWQQDKNWGYGKVLENGKQVQDLYDGFAEMLKVFISTGCAAAVYTQITDVEIEVNGIMTYDRKVVKVDEKKFRETNLSVIRAL
;
A
#
# COMPACT_ATOMS: atom_id res chain seq x y z
N MET A 1 48.42 -11.62 -22.65
CA MET A 1 47.35 -12.36 -21.97
C MET A 1 46.64 -11.38 -21.01
N LEU A 2 45.71 -10.62 -21.52
CA LEU A 2 44.90 -9.70 -20.71
C LEU A 2 43.81 -10.53 -20.04
N LEU A 3 43.88 -10.66 -18.73
CA LEU A 3 42.79 -11.16 -17.90
C LEU A 3 41.64 -10.12 -18.01
N ALA A 4 40.58 -10.46 -18.74
CA ALA A 4 39.31 -9.79 -18.61
C ALA A 4 38.86 -10.04 -17.17
N LEU A 5 38.87 -8.99 -16.34
CA LEU A 5 38.13 -8.96 -15.08
C LEU A 5 36.65 -9.10 -15.44
N GLY A 6 36.16 -10.33 -15.31
CA GLY A 6 34.74 -10.59 -15.48
C GLY A 6 33.96 -9.72 -14.48
N ALA A 7 33.01 -8.91 -14.98
CA ALA A 7 32.02 -8.32 -14.14
C ALA A 7 31.39 -9.45 -13.31
N SER A 8 31.46 -9.37 -11.98
CA SER A 8 30.83 -10.37 -11.12
C SER A 8 29.33 -10.36 -11.46
N ALA A 9 28.78 -11.54 -11.76
CA ALA A 9 27.34 -11.68 -11.97
C ALA A 9 26.62 -11.13 -10.74
N TRP A 10 25.52 -10.40 -10.95
CA TRP A 10 24.69 -9.89 -9.85
C TRP A 10 24.30 -11.04 -8.89
N ALA A 11 24.29 -10.74 -7.61
CA ALA A 11 23.80 -11.62 -6.55
C ALA A 11 23.22 -10.80 -5.40
N PRO A 12 22.24 -11.34 -4.67
CA PRO A 12 21.78 -10.73 -3.42
C PRO A 12 22.95 -10.51 -2.45
N LYS A 13 22.97 -9.36 -1.78
CA LYS A 13 24.05 -8.96 -0.86
C LYS A 13 23.74 -9.36 0.58
N GLY A 14 24.79 -9.61 1.37
CA GLY A 14 24.72 -9.84 2.82
C GLY A 14 24.14 -11.19 3.24
N ASP A 15 24.23 -11.44 4.56
CA ASP A 15 23.94 -12.74 5.18
C ASP A 15 22.61 -12.78 5.94
N LEU A 16 21.83 -11.69 5.92
CA LEU A 16 20.51 -11.66 6.52
C LEU A 16 19.57 -12.70 5.88
N ILE A 17 18.56 -13.11 6.64
CA ILE A 17 17.56 -14.06 6.14
C ILE A 17 16.91 -13.55 4.84
N LYS A 18 16.55 -14.49 3.99
CA LYS A 18 15.90 -14.23 2.71
C LYS A 18 14.70 -15.16 2.54
N THR A 19 13.70 -14.70 1.81
CA THR A 19 12.60 -15.56 1.39
C THR A 19 13.09 -16.61 0.38
N ARG A 20 12.27 -17.63 0.13
CA ARG A 20 12.58 -18.61 -0.93
C ARG A 20 12.64 -17.98 -2.33
N TRP A 21 11.83 -16.94 -2.56
CA TRP A 21 11.74 -16.25 -3.85
C TRP A 21 12.94 -15.40 -4.22
N ALA A 22 13.83 -15.11 -3.26
CA ALA A 22 15.09 -14.42 -3.57
C ALA A 22 15.95 -15.17 -4.61
N ALA A 23 15.83 -16.51 -4.63
CA ALA A 23 16.52 -17.36 -5.62
C ALA A 23 15.86 -17.32 -7.02
N ASP A 24 14.62 -16.90 -7.11
CA ASP A 24 13.84 -16.83 -8.35
C ASP A 24 13.95 -15.46 -9.05
N VAL A 25 14.66 -14.51 -8.44
CA VAL A 25 14.86 -13.18 -9.03
C VAL A 25 15.81 -13.26 -10.21
N ASP A 26 15.30 -13.05 -11.42
CA ASP A 26 16.08 -12.92 -12.63
C ASP A 26 16.55 -11.47 -12.82
N PRO A 27 17.85 -11.16 -12.70
CA PRO A 27 18.35 -9.79 -12.84
C PRO A 27 18.19 -9.21 -14.26
N SER A 28 17.91 -10.05 -15.25
CA SER A 28 17.62 -9.60 -16.62
C SER A 28 16.18 -9.15 -16.81
N ALA A 29 15.26 -9.63 -15.98
CA ALA A 29 13.82 -9.34 -16.06
C ALA A 29 13.12 -9.47 -14.68
N PRO A 30 13.52 -8.70 -13.65
CA PRO A 30 12.84 -8.76 -12.36
C PRO A 30 11.46 -8.14 -12.46
N LEU A 31 10.47 -8.76 -11.81
CA LEU A 31 9.06 -8.33 -11.84
C LEU A 31 8.59 -8.03 -13.27
N PRO A 32 8.51 -9.05 -14.15
CA PRO A 32 8.27 -8.87 -15.57
C PRO A 32 6.81 -8.58 -15.92
N GLU A 33 5.89 -8.67 -14.96
CA GLU A 33 4.47 -8.49 -15.16
C GLU A 33 4.13 -7.02 -15.47
N TYR A 34 3.05 -6.79 -16.26
CA TYR A 34 2.55 -5.44 -16.49
C TYR A 34 2.14 -4.80 -15.15
N PRO A 35 2.71 -3.63 -14.79
CA PRO A 35 2.64 -3.12 -13.42
C PRO A 35 1.32 -2.46 -13.04
N ARG A 36 0.47 -2.11 -14.02
CA ARG A 36 -0.79 -1.38 -13.83
C ARG A 36 -1.99 -2.18 -14.36
N PRO A 37 -2.39 -3.27 -13.68
CA PRO A 37 -3.42 -4.21 -14.18
C PRO A 37 -4.80 -3.57 -14.35
N GLN A 38 -5.09 -2.46 -13.67
CA GLN A 38 -6.33 -1.72 -13.83
C GLN A 38 -6.42 -0.94 -15.14
N MET A 39 -5.32 -0.67 -15.85
CA MET A 39 -5.32 0.07 -17.11
C MET A 39 -4.16 -0.41 -17.99
N VAL A 40 -4.41 -1.47 -18.76
CA VAL A 40 -3.39 -2.19 -19.54
C VAL A 40 -3.37 -1.68 -20.98
N ARG A 41 -2.16 -1.42 -21.50
CA ARG A 41 -1.89 -1.28 -22.94
C ARG A 41 -1.09 -2.49 -23.43
N ALA A 42 -1.42 -2.95 -24.62
CA ALA A 42 -0.79 -4.13 -25.22
C ALA A 42 0.70 -3.95 -25.52
N ASP A 43 1.12 -2.70 -25.77
CA ASP A 43 2.49 -2.37 -26.13
C ASP A 43 3.18 -1.59 -25.00
N TRP A 44 4.27 -2.12 -24.49
CA TRP A 44 5.04 -1.53 -23.41
C TRP A 44 6.45 -2.12 -23.31
N MET A 45 7.30 -1.53 -22.47
CA MET A 45 8.65 -2.01 -22.21
C MET A 45 8.95 -1.91 -20.71
N ASN A 46 9.27 -3.05 -20.08
CA ASN A 46 9.79 -3.08 -18.72
C ASN A 46 11.23 -2.54 -18.68
N LEU A 47 11.50 -1.61 -17.79
CA LEU A 47 12.83 -1.05 -17.56
C LEU A 47 13.47 -1.53 -16.24
N ASN A 48 12.87 -2.47 -15.55
CA ASN A 48 13.54 -3.14 -14.43
C ASN A 48 14.78 -3.89 -14.92
N GLY A 49 15.68 -4.19 -13.99
CA GLY A 49 16.94 -4.86 -14.28
C GLY A 49 18.13 -4.08 -13.77
N LEU A 50 19.30 -4.39 -14.26
CA LEU A 50 20.53 -3.74 -13.81
C LEU A 50 20.67 -2.33 -14.40
N TRP A 51 20.87 -1.34 -13.51
CA TRP A 51 21.20 0.03 -13.84
C TRP A 51 22.57 0.36 -13.24
N ASP A 52 23.34 1.22 -13.88
CA ASP A 52 24.52 1.81 -13.27
C ASP A 52 24.08 2.75 -12.15
N TYR A 53 24.83 2.77 -11.01
CA TYR A 53 24.51 3.64 -9.88
C TYR A 53 25.72 4.35 -9.31
N ALA A 54 25.49 5.42 -8.58
CA ALA A 54 26.46 6.06 -7.69
C ALA A 54 25.75 6.68 -6.49
N ILE A 55 26.42 6.73 -5.35
CA ILE A 55 26.01 7.48 -4.16
C ILE A 55 27.00 8.64 -4.01
N THR A 56 26.51 9.87 -4.14
CA THR A 56 27.34 11.07 -4.07
C THR A 56 26.81 12.02 -3.00
N PRO A 57 27.65 12.94 -2.46
CA PRO A 57 27.10 14.03 -1.65
C PRO A 57 25.94 14.76 -2.33
N ALA A 58 24.95 15.22 -1.55
CA ALA A 58 23.71 15.78 -2.09
C ALA A 58 23.90 17.04 -2.97
N ASP A 59 25.01 17.75 -2.80
CA ASP A 59 25.43 18.91 -3.59
C ASP A 59 26.32 18.55 -4.79
N ALA A 60 26.69 17.27 -4.94
CA ALA A 60 27.52 16.79 -6.05
C ALA A 60 26.68 16.18 -7.18
N GLY A 61 27.23 16.23 -8.40
CA GLY A 61 26.63 15.61 -9.56
C GLY A 61 27.01 14.13 -9.74
N TYR A 62 26.44 13.51 -10.75
CA TYR A 62 26.85 12.18 -11.20
C TYR A 62 28.08 12.27 -12.10
N GLU A 63 29.19 11.74 -11.66
CA GLU A 63 30.44 11.75 -12.44
C GLU A 63 30.67 10.39 -13.11
N LYS A 64 30.61 9.32 -12.33
CA LYS A 64 30.87 7.93 -12.80
C LYS A 64 30.09 6.94 -11.98
N SER A 65 29.82 5.78 -12.57
CA SER A 65 29.23 4.63 -11.87
C SER A 65 30.18 4.05 -10.82
N GLU A 66 29.62 3.67 -9.68
CA GLU A 66 30.29 2.85 -8.65
C GLU A 66 30.05 1.34 -8.87
N GLY A 67 29.09 0.98 -9.71
CA GLY A 67 28.70 -0.39 -9.98
C GLY A 67 27.27 -0.47 -10.52
N GLN A 68 26.63 -1.61 -10.32
CA GLN A 68 25.27 -1.86 -10.77
C GLN A 68 24.33 -2.12 -9.60
N ILE A 69 23.10 -1.59 -9.70
CA ILE A 69 21.98 -1.80 -8.79
C ILE A 69 20.84 -2.48 -9.53
N LEU A 70 20.18 -3.44 -8.91
CA LEU A 70 19.01 -4.11 -9.49
C LEU A 70 17.72 -3.33 -9.18
N VAL A 71 17.19 -2.63 -10.18
CA VAL A 71 15.88 -1.95 -10.11
C VAL A 71 14.78 -3.00 -10.29
N PRO A 72 13.71 -3.01 -9.45
CA PRO A 72 13.28 -1.96 -8.55
C PRO A 72 13.55 -2.25 -7.06
N PHE A 73 14.71 -2.67 -6.70
CA PHE A 73 15.06 -2.90 -5.30
C PHE A 73 15.84 -1.71 -4.75
N CYS A 74 15.39 -1.14 -3.60
CA CYS A 74 16.03 0.02 -2.99
C CYS A 74 17.48 -0.26 -2.54
N ALA A 75 18.28 0.78 -2.43
CA ALA A 75 19.73 0.67 -2.19
C ALA A 75 20.07 -0.12 -0.91
N GLU A 76 19.25 -0.04 0.12
CA GLU A 76 19.44 -0.69 1.42
C GLU A 76 19.11 -2.19 1.38
N SER A 77 18.33 -2.63 0.40
CA SER A 77 17.88 -4.02 0.30
C SER A 77 18.98 -4.98 -0.18
N SER A 78 18.90 -6.24 0.26
CA SER A 78 19.77 -7.32 -0.22
C SER A 78 19.66 -7.54 -1.73
N LEU A 79 18.42 -7.54 -2.26
CA LEU A 79 18.14 -7.79 -3.68
C LEU A 79 18.60 -6.65 -4.61
N SER A 80 18.89 -5.48 -4.09
CA SER A 80 19.52 -4.43 -4.91
C SER A 80 20.92 -4.85 -5.41
N GLY A 81 21.59 -5.77 -4.70
CA GLY A 81 22.99 -6.11 -4.90
C GLY A 81 23.97 -5.07 -4.32
N VAL A 82 23.46 -4.00 -3.73
CA VAL A 82 24.23 -2.88 -3.14
C VAL A 82 24.24 -2.97 -1.63
N GLN A 83 23.08 -3.03 -1.00
CA GLN A 83 22.86 -3.09 0.45
C GLN A 83 23.64 -2.01 1.20
N ARG A 84 23.46 -0.77 0.78
CA ARG A 84 24.11 0.41 1.40
C ARG A 84 23.06 1.43 1.80
N HIS A 85 23.21 1.96 2.99
CA HIS A 85 22.47 3.12 3.46
C HIS A 85 22.91 4.37 2.69
N VAL A 86 21.94 5.20 2.26
CA VAL A 86 22.18 6.43 1.50
C VAL A 86 22.24 7.64 2.44
N GLY A 87 21.19 7.87 3.22
CA GLY A 87 21.07 8.98 4.18
C GLY A 87 20.89 10.34 3.54
N SER A 88 20.40 11.30 4.34
CA SER A 88 20.02 12.65 3.91
C SER A 88 21.16 13.51 3.33
N ALA A 89 22.41 13.20 3.70
CA ALA A 89 23.58 13.92 3.19
C ALA A 89 23.97 13.55 1.75
N ASN A 90 23.34 12.53 1.17
CA ASN A 90 23.70 11.99 -0.14
C ASN A 90 22.53 11.97 -1.11
N CYS A 91 22.86 11.80 -2.41
CA CYS A 91 21.93 11.44 -3.46
C CYS A 91 22.29 10.08 -4.06
N LEU A 92 21.28 9.29 -4.36
CA LEU A 92 21.40 8.05 -5.12
C LEU A 92 21.13 8.33 -6.60
N TRP A 93 22.08 8.03 -7.43
CA TRP A 93 22.01 8.19 -8.88
C TRP A 93 21.81 6.85 -9.56
N TYR A 94 21.00 6.85 -10.61
CA TYR A 94 20.79 5.72 -11.52
C TYR A 94 21.04 6.19 -12.94
N GLU A 95 21.65 5.33 -13.76
CA GLU A 95 21.77 5.54 -15.20
C GLU A 95 21.51 4.26 -15.97
N ARG A 96 20.73 4.36 -17.05
CA ARG A 96 20.49 3.26 -17.98
C ARG A 96 20.45 3.73 -19.42
N SER A 97 21.07 2.96 -20.30
CA SER A 97 20.97 3.11 -21.74
C SER A 97 20.02 2.08 -22.33
N LEU A 98 19.17 2.52 -23.25
CA LEU A 98 18.19 1.66 -23.91
C LEU A 98 17.93 2.11 -25.35
N LYS A 99 17.20 1.30 -26.12
CA LYS A 99 16.66 1.68 -27.43
C LYS A 99 15.15 1.69 -27.36
N VAL A 100 14.53 2.78 -27.83
CA VAL A 100 13.08 2.83 -28.02
C VAL A 100 12.73 1.95 -29.23
N PRO A 101 11.70 1.08 -29.12
CA PRO A 101 11.29 0.23 -30.24
C PRO A 101 10.93 1.02 -31.50
N ALA A 102 11.43 0.61 -32.65
CA ALA A 102 11.20 1.29 -33.92
C ALA A 102 9.71 1.41 -34.29
N LYS A 103 8.90 0.44 -33.85
CA LYS A 103 7.42 0.44 -34.04
C LYS A 103 6.70 1.57 -33.30
N TRP A 104 7.36 2.25 -32.34
CA TRP A 104 6.82 3.40 -31.60
C TRP A 104 7.03 4.74 -32.32
N LYS A 105 7.66 4.71 -33.50
CA LYS A 105 7.92 5.94 -34.27
C LYS A 105 6.60 6.71 -34.57
N GLY A 106 6.60 8.01 -34.24
CA GLY A 106 5.43 8.89 -34.42
C GLY A 106 4.38 8.79 -33.30
N ARG A 107 4.69 8.07 -32.25
CA ARG A 107 3.91 8.03 -30.99
C ARG A 107 4.64 8.80 -29.90
N ASP A 108 3.89 9.30 -28.93
CA ASP A 108 4.47 9.79 -27.69
C ASP A 108 4.89 8.61 -26.83
N VAL A 109 5.96 8.78 -26.07
CA VAL A 109 6.51 7.77 -25.17
C VAL A 109 6.39 8.29 -23.74
N LEU A 110 5.63 7.57 -22.93
CA LEU A 110 5.48 7.84 -21.51
C LEU A 110 6.46 6.97 -20.72
N LEU A 111 7.23 7.60 -19.82
CA LEU A 111 8.11 6.94 -18.87
C LEU A 111 7.45 6.97 -17.50
N HIS A 112 7.16 5.79 -16.96
CA HIS A 112 6.45 5.60 -15.71
C HIS A 112 7.37 5.09 -14.61
N PHE A 113 7.11 5.56 -13.38
CA PHE A 113 7.67 5.07 -12.13
C PHE A 113 6.53 4.66 -11.21
N GLY A 114 6.55 3.44 -10.71
CA GLY A 114 5.55 2.95 -9.76
C GLY A 114 5.66 3.64 -8.41
N ALA A 115 6.88 3.79 -7.90
CA ALA A 115 7.21 4.61 -6.73
C ALA A 115 8.73 4.82 -6.64
N VAL A 116 9.11 5.99 -6.15
CA VAL A 116 10.51 6.36 -5.85
C VAL A 116 10.53 7.14 -4.54
N ASP A 117 11.25 6.68 -3.55
CA ASP A 117 11.38 7.35 -2.26
C ASP A 117 12.67 8.16 -2.20
N TRP A 118 12.66 9.47 -2.08
CA TRP A 118 11.51 10.36 -1.91
C TRP A 118 11.43 11.43 -3.01
N LYS A 119 12.49 12.26 -3.22
CA LYS A 119 12.57 13.29 -4.25
C LYS A 119 13.33 12.79 -5.46
N ALA A 120 12.63 12.59 -6.57
CA ALA A 120 13.20 12.13 -7.82
C ALA A 120 13.35 13.27 -8.83
N ARG A 121 14.49 13.32 -9.52
CA ARG A 121 14.72 14.15 -10.73
C ARG A 121 15.12 13.23 -11.86
N VAL A 122 14.51 13.42 -13.02
CA VAL A 122 14.68 12.51 -14.17
C VAL A 122 15.15 13.26 -15.40
N TRP A 123 16.22 12.78 -16.01
CA TRP A 123 16.76 13.28 -17.26
C TRP A 123 16.73 12.21 -18.33
N VAL A 124 16.47 12.64 -19.57
CA VAL A 124 16.60 11.82 -20.77
C VAL A 124 17.55 12.51 -21.72
N ASN A 125 18.64 11.83 -22.11
CA ASN A 125 19.69 12.38 -22.97
C ASN A 125 20.26 13.73 -22.50
N GLY A 126 20.34 13.93 -21.18
CA GLY A 126 20.81 15.16 -20.56
C GLY A 126 19.76 16.27 -20.39
N THR A 127 18.55 16.09 -20.92
CA THR A 127 17.43 17.01 -20.74
C THR A 127 16.62 16.62 -19.50
N LEU A 128 16.43 17.53 -18.54
CA LEU A 128 15.53 17.32 -17.40
C LEU A 128 14.09 17.21 -17.92
N VAL A 129 13.45 16.06 -17.71
CA VAL A 129 12.08 15.81 -18.15
C VAL A 129 11.05 16.02 -17.04
N GLY A 130 11.47 15.99 -15.78
CA GLY A 130 10.62 16.30 -14.65
C GLY A 130 11.20 15.95 -13.29
N GLU A 131 10.46 16.37 -12.27
CA GLU A 131 10.75 16.09 -10.85
C GLU A 131 9.46 15.59 -10.18
N HIS A 132 9.60 14.76 -9.16
CA HIS A 132 8.51 14.30 -8.32
C HIS A 132 8.98 14.22 -6.86
N THR A 133 8.08 14.55 -5.92
CA THR A 133 8.25 14.33 -4.49
C THR A 133 7.10 13.47 -3.98
N GLY A 134 7.39 12.54 -3.10
CA GLY A 134 6.44 11.57 -2.56
C GLY A 134 6.94 10.14 -2.78
N GLY A 135 7.02 9.35 -1.70
CA GLY A 135 7.67 8.03 -1.72
C GLY A 135 6.75 6.90 -2.19
N TYR A 136 5.44 7.14 -2.33
CA TYR A 136 4.46 6.04 -2.44
C TYR A 136 3.55 6.13 -3.67
N ALA A 137 3.41 7.29 -4.29
CA ALA A 137 2.53 7.49 -5.43
C ALA A 137 3.25 7.27 -6.76
N PRO A 138 2.58 6.70 -7.78
CA PRO A 138 3.13 6.59 -9.12
C PRO A 138 3.16 7.95 -9.82
N PHE A 139 4.12 8.11 -10.73
CA PHE A 139 4.21 9.29 -11.59
C PHE A 139 4.75 8.92 -12.98
N CYS A 140 4.52 9.78 -13.98
CA CYS A 140 5.04 9.59 -15.31
C CYS A 140 5.41 10.90 -15.99
N PHE A 141 6.27 10.80 -17.02
CA PHE A 141 6.69 11.92 -17.86
C PHE A 141 6.58 11.54 -19.35
N ASN A 142 6.07 12.45 -20.17
CA ASN A 142 6.21 12.33 -21.62
C ASN A 142 7.64 12.69 -22.00
N ILE A 143 8.42 11.69 -22.40
CA ILE A 143 9.84 11.84 -22.72
C ILE A 143 10.10 12.09 -24.19
N THR A 144 9.08 12.08 -25.05
CA THR A 144 9.19 12.25 -26.52
C THR A 144 10.04 13.43 -26.94
N PRO A 145 9.88 14.64 -26.33
CA PRO A 145 10.69 15.80 -26.71
C PRO A 145 12.19 15.66 -26.46
N ALA A 146 12.57 14.81 -25.49
CA ALA A 146 13.96 14.58 -25.10
C ALA A 146 14.62 13.39 -25.83
N LEU A 147 13.85 12.62 -26.64
CA LEU A 147 14.37 11.47 -27.36
C LEU A 147 15.21 11.88 -28.56
N LYS A 148 16.34 11.20 -28.75
CA LYS A 148 17.11 11.27 -30.03
C LYS A 148 16.33 10.56 -31.12
N LYS A 149 16.46 11.04 -32.34
CA LYS A 149 15.79 10.47 -33.53
C LYS A 149 16.14 8.99 -33.79
N SER A 150 17.30 8.55 -33.31
CA SER A 150 17.78 7.16 -33.44
C SER A 150 18.89 6.86 -32.44
N GLY A 151 19.25 5.58 -32.30
CA GLY A 151 20.33 5.14 -31.45
C GLY A 151 19.92 4.89 -29.99
N LYS A 152 20.90 4.82 -29.12
CA LYS A 152 20.71 4.62 -27.68
C LYS A 152 20.21 5.91 -27.02
N GLN A 153 19.21 5.76 -26.19
CA GLN A 153 18.74 6.79 -25.27
C GLN A 153 19.36 6.54 -23.89
N THR A 154 19.63 7.58 -23.15
CA THR A 154 20.14 7.48 -21.77
C THR A 154 19.10 8.08 -20.83
N ILE A 155 18.64 7.31 -19.86
CA ILE A 155 17.80 7.77 -18.75
C ILE A 155 18.69 7.88 -17.52
N ARG A 156 18.61 9.00 -16.80
CA ARG A 156 19.29 9.22 -15.53
C ARG A 156 18.28 9.68 -14.50
N VAL A 157 18.38 9.13 -13.30
CA VAL A 157 17.52 9.49 -12.15
C VAL A 157 18.42 9.85 -10.99
N CYS A 158 18.11 10.97 -10.32
CA CYS A 158 18.71 11.35 -9.05
C CYS A 158 17.65 11.29 -7.98
N VAL A 159 17.91 10.61 -6.89
CA VAL A 159 17.00 10.49 -5.76
C VAL A 159 17.67 11.02 -4.49
N TRP A 160 16.96 11.90 -3.80
CA TRP A 160 17.31 12.36 -2.46
C TRP A 160 16.18 11.99 -1.50
N ASP A 161 16.57 11.48 -0.33
CA ASP A 161 15.64 11.05 0.70
C ASP A 161 16.18 11.45 2.09
N ALA A 162 15.38 12.25 2.82
CA ALA A 162 15.69 12.64 4.18
C ALA A 162 15.30 11.56 5.21
N SER A 163 14.59 10.51 4.80
CA SER A 163 14.05 9.51 5.71
C SER A 163 13.31 10.17 6.89
N ASP A 164 13.74 9.97 8.14
CA ASP A 164 13.12 10.55 9.33
C ASP A 164 13.67 11.94 9.73
N GLU A 165 14.58 12.52 8.96
CA GLU A 165 15.12 13.86 9.22
C GLU A 165 14.30 14.99 8.58
N GLY A 166 13.41 14.68 7.63
CA GLY A 166 12.58 15.65 6.89
C GLY A 166 11.14 15.76 7.37
N PHE A 167 10.36 16.59 6.66
CA PHE A 167 8.90 16.74 6.85
C PHE A 167 8.11 16.03 5.76
N GLN A 168 8.51 14.82 5.43
CA GLN A 168 7.93 13.98 4.39
C GLN A 168 7.19 12.78 4.98
N PRO A 169 6.11 12.29 4.36
CA PRO A 169 5.58 10.97 4.65
C PRO A 169 6.64 9.90 4.42
N ARG A 170 6.94 9.13 5.44
CA ARG A 170 8.03 8.13 5.42
C ARG A 170 7.60 6.73 5.82
N GLY A 171 6.37 6.61 6.34
CA GLY A 171 5.96 5.35 6.93
C GLY A 171 6.75 5.00 8.20
N LYS A 172 7.08 3.74 8.38
CA LYS A 172 7.86 3.27 9.55
C LYS A 172 9.37 3.22 9.31
N GLN A 173 9.87 3.96 8.34
CA GLN A 173 11.30 4.07 8.06
C GLN A 173 12.00 4.99 9.08
N ILE A 174 13.18 4.59 9.54
CA ILE A 174 14.00 5.38 10.47
C ILE A 174 15.48 5.03 10.30
N GLU A 175 16.35 6.05 10.43
CA GLU A 175 17.81 5.90 10.34
C GLU A 175 18.38 4.90 11.37
N HIS A 176 17.89 4.96 12.60
CA HIS A 176 18.33 4.13 13.71
C HIS A 176 17.23 3.17 14.12
N THR A 177 17.16 2.03 13.44
CA THR A 177 16.11 1.02 13.61
C THR A 177 15.96 0.54 15.06
N HIS A 178 14.72 0.52 15.54
CA HIS A 178 14.37 0.02 16.88
C HIS A 178 12.86 -0.19 17.01
N GLY A 179 12.46 -1.12 17.89
CA GLY A 179 11.06 -1.32 18.22
C GLY A 179 10.22 -1.62 16.98
N ILE A 180 9.30 -0.72 16.67
CA ILE A 180 8.36 -0.79 15.55
C ILE A 180 8.79 0.05 14.33
N TRP A 181 10.06 0.45 14.27
CA TRP A 181 10.64 1.30 13.23
C TRP A 181 11.79 0.57 12.55
N TYR A 182 11.81 0.60 11.21
CA TYR A 182 12.56 -0.32 10.37
C TYR A 182 13.51 0.38 9.40
N THR A 183 14.29 -0.44 8.69
CA THR A 183 15.32 -0.03 7.75
C THR A 183 14.80 0.98 6.71
N PRO A 184 15.52 2.10 6.45
CA PRO A 184 15.15 3.06 5.41
C PRO A 184 15.05 2.42 4.02
N VAL A 185 14.25 3.06 3.18
CA VAL A 185 14.05 2.68 1.77
C VAL A 185 14.33 3.90 0.91
N THR A 186 15.49 3.94 0.26
CA THR A 186 15.88 5.06 -0.61
C THR A 186 15.91 4.62 -2.07
N GLY A 187 15.27 5.41 -2.93
CA GLY A 187 15.35 5.22 -4.38
C GLY A 187 14.14 4.55 -5.00
N ILE A 188 14.36 3.96 -6.17
CA ILE A 188 13.33 3.27 -6.96
C ILE A 188 12.98 1.96 -6.25
N TRP A 189 11.71 1.78 -5.84
CA TRP A 189 11.28 0.55 -5.18
C TRP A 189 10.03 -0.10 -5.82
N GLN A 190 9.48 0.49 -6.89
CA GLN A 190 8.48 -0.15 -7.75
C GLN A 190 8.90 -0.07 -9.22
N THR A 191 8.27 -0.89 -10.05
CA THR A 191 8.58 -1.05 -11.48
C THR A 191 8.71 0.28 -12.22
N VAL A 192 9.74 0.37 -13.06
CA VAL A 192 9.93 1.44 -14.06
C VAL A 192 9.60 0.86 -15.43
N TRP A 193 8.79 1.55 -16.22
CA TRP A 193 8.42 1.09 -17.56
C TRP A 193 8.11 2.23 -18.51
N MET A 194 8.04 1.91 -19.79
CA MET A 194 7.59 2.84 -20.85
C MET A 194 6.46 2.25 -21.65
N GLU A 195 5.61 3.10 -22.17
CA GLU A 195 4.57 2.73 -23.14
C GLU A 195 4.37 3.82 -24.20
N PRO A 196 4.03 3.43 -25.45
CA PRO A 196 3.71 4.38 -26.51
C PRO A 196 2.24 4.75 -26.45
N VAL A 197 1.95 6.05 -26.58
CA VAL A 197 0.58 6.55 -26.66
C VAL A 197 0.36 7.39 -27.90
N SER A 198 -0.89 7.64 -28.29
CA SER A 198 -1.20 8.54 -29.36
C SER A 198 -0.82 9.98 -29.00
N PRO A 199 -0.12 10.72 -29.89
CA PRO A 199 0.19 12.12 -29.64
C PRO A 199 -1.05 13.04 -29.78
N LYS A 200 -2.17 12.52 -30.29
CA LYS A 200 -3.43 13.26 -30.37
C LYS A 200 -4.25 13.21 -29.11
N ALA A 201 -4.47 12.00 -28.59
CA ALA A 201 -5.11 11.79 -27.31
C ALA A 201 -4.89 10.37 -26.79
N HIS A 202 -4.83 10.23 -25.46
CA HIS A 202 -4.75 8.95 -24.79
C HIS A 202 -5.47 8.97 -23.42
N VAL A 203 -5.92 7.82 -22.97
CA VAL A 203 -6.53 7.66 -21.63
C VAL A 203 -5.46 7.86 -20.57
N SER A 204 -5.69 8.77 -19.62
CA SER A 204 -4.80 8.99 -18.48
C SER A 204 -5.28 8.24 -17.23
N SER A 205 -6.59 8.14 -17.02
CA SER A 205 -7.21 7.37 -15.94
C SER A 205 -8.68 7.11 -16.23
N TYR A 206 -9.29 6.23 -15.42
CA TYR A 206 -10.74 6.08 -15.35
C TYR A 206 -11.18 5.76 -13.92
N LEU A 207 -12.44 6.07 -13.60
CA LEU A 207 -13.03 5.78 -12.31
C LEU A 207 -14.41 5.16 -12.48
N PRO A 208 -14.59 3.86 -12.13
CA PRO A 208 -15.87 3.21 -12.09
C PRO A 208 -16.52 3.41 -10.72
N VAL A 209 -17.79 3.82 -10.71
CA VAL A 209 -18.59 3.99 -9.50
C VAL A 209 -19.93 3.25 -9.66
N TRP A 210 -20.18 2.30 -8.78
CA TRP A 210 -21.44 1.56 -8.73
C TRP A 210 -22.51 2.31 -7.91
N ASP A 211 -23.63 2.58 -8.53
CA ASP A 211 -24.82 3.11 -7.89
C ASP A 211 -25.85 1.98 -7.72
N ALA A 212 -25.94 1.44 -6.51
CA ALA A 212 -26.84 0.34 -6.20
C ALA A 212 -28.34 0.75 -6.25
N ALA A 213 -28.66 2.02 -5.97
CA ALA A 213 -30.03 2.49 -5.98
C ALA A 213 -30.64 2.48 -7.39
N THR A 214 -29.84 2.78 -8.39
CA THR A 214 -30.25 2.79 -9.79
C THR A 214 -29.77 1.55 -10.57
N SER A 215 -29.01 0.65 -9.95
CA SER A 215 -28.34 -0.49 -10.60
C SER A 215 -27.51 -0.05 -11.81
N THR A 216 -26.74 1.02 -11.65
CA THR A 216 -26.00 1.64 -12.75
C THR A 216 -24.51 1.75 -12.39
N LEU A 217 -23.66 1.27 -13.29
CA LEU A 217 -22.22 1.53 -13.25
C LEU A 217 -21.92 2.81 -14.04
N LYS A 218 -21.35 3.81 -13.38
CA LYS A 218 -20.83 5.02 -14.02
C LYS A 218 -19.33 4.89 -14.17
N VAL A 219 -18.81 5.14 -15.37
CA VAL A 219 -17.37 5.10 -15.65
C VAL A 219 -16.94 6.45 -16.19
N SER A 220 -16.25 7.22 -15.35
CA SER A 220 -15.66 8.50 -15.75
C SER A 220 -14.30 8.25 -16.37
N VAL A 221 -14.09 8.69 -17.61
CA VAL A 221 -12.81 8.57 -18.34
C VAL A 221 -12.11 9.91 -18.37
N GLN A 222 -10.84 9.92 -17.97
CA GLN A 222 -9.94 11.06 -18.13
C GLN A 222 -8.97 10.77 -19.28
N ALA A 223 -8.75 11.75 -20.13
CA ALA A 223 -7.84 11.63 -21.26
C ALA A 223 -7.04 12.92 -21.46
N GLU A 224 -5.83 12.78 -21.93
CA GLU A 224 -5.02 13.91 -22.39
C GLU A 224 -5.18 14.06 -23.91
N GLY A 225 -5.27 15.33 -24.40
CA GLY A 225 -5.39 15.64 -25.81
C GLY A 225 -6.84 15.77 -26.30
N GLN A 226 -7.00 15.78 -27.65
CA GLN A 226 -8.30 16.03 -28.31
C GLN A 226 -8.87 14.72 -28.88
N TYR A 227 -10.09 14.39 -28.50
CA TYR A 227 -10.83 13.22 -28.97
C TYR A 227 -12.33 13.56 -29.12
N ASP A 228 -13.06 12.74 -29.87
CA ASP A 228 -14.48 12.96 -30.13
C ASP A 228 -15.37 12.11 -29.21
N GLU A 229 -14.94 10.88 -28.91
CA GLU A 229 -15.73 9.89 -28.13
C GLU A 229 -14.81 9.04 -27.26
N ALA A 230 -15.22 8.81 -26.02
CA ALA A 230 -14.70 7.76 -25.16
C ALA A 230 -15.73 6.62 -25.09
N ARG A 231 -15.44 5.51 -25.73
CA ARG A 231 -16.31 4.33 -25.73
C ARG A 231 -15.89 3.38 -24.62
N VAL A 232 -16.83 3.11 -23.72
CA VAL A 232 -16.65 2.16 -22.61
C VAL A 232 -17.48 0.91 -22.92
N GLU A 233 -16.86 -0.26 -22.84
CA GLU A 233 -17.50 -1.56 -23.01
C GLU A 233 -17.28 -2.40 -21.75
N LEU A 234 -18.36 -2.98 -21.21
CA LEU A 234 -18.35 -3.81 -20.01
C LEU A 234 -18.71 -5.24 -20.38
N SER A 235 -17.93 -6.19 -19.87
CA SER A 235 -18.23 -7.62 -20.01
C SER A 235 -18.03 -8.36 -18.68
N TYR A 236 -18.68 -9.51 -18.56
CA TYR A 236 -18.50 -10.42 -17.44
C TYR A 236 -18.18 -11.81 -17.98
N ARG A 237 -16.97 -12.30 -17.66
CA ARG A 237 -16.46 -13.60 -18.17
C ARG A 237 -16.62 -13.74 -19.69
N GLY A 238 -16.24 -12.69 -20.43
CA GLY A 238 -16.32 -12.63 -21.88
C GLY A 238 -17.71 -12.38 -22.47
N THR A 239 -18.78 -12.34 -21.66
CA THR A 239 -20.13 -12.00 -22.12
C THR A 239 -20.37 -10.50 -22.01
N PRO A 240 -20.75 -9.81 -23.09
CA PRO A 240 -21.08 -8.39 -23.04
C PRO A 240 -22.22 -8.10 -22.05
N VAL A 241 -22.06 -7.06 -21.24
CA VAL A 241 -23.05 -6.60 -20.26
C VAL A 241 -23.68 -5.28 -20.69
N GLY A 242 -22.88 -4.36 -21.24
CA GLY A 242 -23.34 -3.07 -21.70
C GLY A 242 -22.20 -2.17 -22.16
N SER A 243 -22.57 -0.98 -22.62
CA SER A 243 -21.59 0.02 -23.09
C SER A 243 -22.05 1.45 -22.78
N GLY A 244 -21.09 2.38 -22.77
CA GLY A 244 -21.29 3.79 -22.47
C GLY A 244 -20.75 4.21 -21.10
N GLU A 245 -20.76 5.49 -20.80
CA GLU A 245 -20.29 6.05 -19.52
C GLU A 245 -21.25 5.72 -18.35
N SER A 246 -22.49 5.30 -18.65
CA SER A 246 -23.51 4.94 -17.69
C SER A 246 -24.19 3.65 -18.15
N ILE A 247 -23.88 2.55 -17.47
CA ILE A 247 -24.29 1.21 -17.86
C ILE A 247 -25.25 0.64 -16.84
N LYS A 248 -26.50 0.43 -17.23
CA LYS A 248 -27.50 -0.24 -16.40
C LYS A 248 -27.23 -1.75 -16.41
N ILE A 249 -27.25 -2.36 -15.23
CA ILE A 249 -27.00 -3.79 -15.05
C ILE A 249 -28.20 -4.42 -14.32
N ASP A 250 -29.05 -5.14 -15.05
CA ASP A 250 -30.30 -5.68 -14.49
C ASP A 250 -30.08 -6.81 -13.47
N SER A 251 -29.00 -7.55 -13.60
CA SER A 251 -28.64 -8.66 -12.69
C SER A 251 -27.18 -8.51 -12.24
N PRO A 252 -26.87 -7.52 -11.37
CA PRO A 252 -25.50 -7.23 -10.97
C PRO A 252 -24.93 -8.37 -10.12
N ARG A 253 -23.70 -8.76 -10.42
CA ARG A 253 -22.91 -9.69 -9.61
C ARG A 253 -21.98 -8.86 -8.73
N LEU A 254 -22.39 -8.70 -7.48
CA LEU A 254 -21.68 -7.86 -6.54
C LEU A 254 -20.39 -8.54 -6.07
N TRP A 255 -19.41 -7.72 -5.75
CA TRP A 255 -18.14 -8.16 -5.17
C TRP A 255 -18.27 -8.25 -3.65
N SER A 256 -17.77 -9.34 -3.10
CA SER A 256 -17.53 -9.51 -1.67
C SER A 256 -16.34 -10.46 -1.45
N PRO A 257 -15.79 -10.55 -0.25
CA PRO A 257 -14.75 -11.53 0.06
C PRO A 257 -15.12 -12.97 -0.30
N ASP A 258 -16.38 -13.34 -0.18
CA ASP A 258 -16.87 -14.69 -0.51
C ASP A 258 -17.26 -14.85 -1.99
N SER A 259 -17.47 -13.75 -2.69
CA SER A 259 -17.86 -13.72 -4.10
C SER A 259 -17.13 -12.60 -4.84
N PRO A 260 -15.82 -12.76 -5.14
CA PRO A 260 -15.02 -11.74 -5.78
C PRO A 260 -15.31 -11.64 -7.29
N ASN A 261 -16.48 -11.11 -7.63
CA ASN A 261 -16.89 -10.95 -9.01
C ASN A 261 -16.17 -9.79 -9.68
N ILE A 262 -15.50 -10.07 -10.80
CA ILE A 262 -14.74 -9.11 -11.62
C ILE A 262 -15.47 -8.92 -12.95
N TYR A 263 -15.61 -7.67 -13.37
CA TYR A 263 -16.07 -7.27 -14.70
C TYR A 263 -14.90 -6.72 -15.49
N ASP A 264 -14.76 -7.10 -16.74
CA ASP A 264 -13.77 -6.56 -17.64
C ASP A 264 -14.26 -5.26 -18.28
N LEU A 265 -13.40 -4.28 -18.35
CA LEU A 265 -13.63 -2.97 -18.97
C LEU A 265 -12.70 -2.80 -20.17
N LYS A 266 -13.24 -2.31 -21.28
CA LYS A 266 -12.47 -1.85 -22.41
C LYS A 266 -12.85 -0.41 -22.70
N ILE A 267 -11.84 0.48 -22.77
CA ILE A 267 -12.03 1.89 -23.05
C ILE A 267 -11.28 2.23 -24.33
N THR A 268 -12.00 2.80 -25.31
CA THR A 268 -11.45 3.18 -26.61
C THR A 268 -11.71 4.66 -26.86
N LEU A 269 -10.65 5.45 -27.07
CA LEU A 269 -10.77 6.83 -27.54
C LEU A 269 -10.83 6.88 -29.05
N LEU A 270 -11.78 7.63 -29.58
CA LEU A 270 -11.99 7.85 -31.01
C LEU A 270 -11.82 9.33 -31.36
N GLY A 271 -11.23 9.59 -32.50
CA GLY A 271 -11.08 10.95 -33.09
C GLY A 271 -10.99 10.90 -34.59
N GLY A 272 -11.85 11.67 -35.28
CA GLY A 272 -11.98 11.64 -36.74
C GLY A 272 -12.36 10.26 -37.28
N GLY A 273 -13.16 9.49 -36.55
CA GLY A 273 -13.57 8.13 -36.90
C GLY A 273 -12.47 7.07 -36.76
N LYS A 274 -11.31 7.40 -36.16
CA LYS A 274 -10.18 6.49 -35.98
C LYS A 274 -9.95 6.22 -34.48
N VAL A 275 -9.49 5.02 -34.15
CA VAL A 275 -9.01 4.69 -32.81
C VAL A 275 -7.72 5.45 -32.53
N LEU A 276 -7.71 6.22 -31.43
CA LEU A 276 -6.55 6.94 -30.94
C LEU A 276 -5.83 6.14 -29.86
N ASP A 277 -6.57 5.62 -28.89
CA ASP A 277 -6.03 4.83 -27.79
C ASP A 277 -7.02 3.73 -27.37
N THR A 278 -6.52 2.66 -26.83
CA THR A 278 -7.33 1.58 -26.24
C THR A 278 -6.64 1.09 -24.98
N VAL A 279 -7.39 0.99 -23.90
CA VAL A 279 -6.95 0.39 -22.64
C VAL A 279 -7.92 -0.69 -22.21
N ASP A 280 -7.37 -1.78 -21.71
CA ASP A 280 -8.12 -2.85 -21.04
C ASP A 280 -7.99 -2.66 -19.53
N GLY A 281 -9.09 -2.79 -18.83
CA GLY A 281 -9.16 -2.64 -17.38
C GLY A 281 -10.19 -3.58 -16.78
N TYR A 282 -10.54 -3.32 -15.55
CA TYR A 282 -11.57 -4.09 -14.84
C TYR A 282 -12.25 -3.25 -13.76
N THR A 283 -13.34 -3.75 -13.22
CA THR A 283 -13.99 -3.22 -12.03
C THR A 283 -14.72 -4.31 -11.26
N CYS A 284 -15.06 -4.00 -10.01
CA CYS A 284 -16.00 -4.77 -9.21
C CYS A 284 -17.17 -3.87 -8.83
N LEU A 285 -18.34 -4.48 -8.58
CA LEU A 285 -19.53 -3.75 -8.16
C LEU A 285 -19.72 -3.95 -6.65
N ARG A 286 -19.58 -2.91 -5.85
CA ARG A 286 -19.82 -2.98 -4.41
C ARG A 286 -20.23 -1.63 -3.83
N THR A 287 -20.90 -1.65 -2.69
CA THR A 287 -21.14 -0.48 -1.84
C THR A 287 -20.60 -0.73 -0.44
N VAL A 288 -20.14 0.32 0.22
CA VAL A 288 -19.75 0.31 1.63
C VAL A 288 -20.49 1.42 2.35
N SER A 289 -21.05 1.12 3.52
CA SER A 289 -21.88 2.06 4.26
C SER A 289 -21.90 1.79 5.76
N VAL A 290 -22.34 2.79 6.52
CA VAL A 290 -22.70 2.61 7.92
C VAL A 290 -24.13 2.10 7.99
N ILE A 291 -24.37 0.98 8.64
CA ILE A 291 -25.73 0.47 8.86
C ILE A 291 -26.01 0.29 10.36
N ALA A 292 -27.29 0.41 10.72
CA ALA A 292 -27.71 0.15 12.08
C ALA A 292 -27.90 -1.35 12.31
N ASP A 293 -27.40 -1.88 13.43
CA ASP A 293 -27.74 -3.22 13.87
C ASP A 293 -29.16 -3.18 14.48
N PRO A 294 -30.08 -4.02 13.99
CA PRO A 294 -31.44 -4.04 14.51
C PRO A 294 -31.59 -4.65 15.91
N LYS A 295 -30.54 -5.22 16.48
CA LYS A 295 -30.55 -5.77 17.84
C LYS A 295 -30.31 -4.63 18.85
N PRO A 296 -31.33 -4.11 19.55
CA PRO A 296 -31.11 -3.11 20.57
C PRO A 296 -30.50 -3.73 21.81
N ASP A 297 -29.44 -3.12 22.34
CA ASP A 297 -29.04 -3.36 23.73
C ASP A 297 -29.92 -2.51 24.68
N ARG A 298 -29.98 -2.90 25.95
CA ARG A 298 -30.75 -2.21 26.99
C ARG A 298 -30.38 -0.73 27.16
N ASN A 299 -29.15 -0.36 26.79
CA ASN A 299 -28.59 0.98 26.97
C ASN A 299 -28.34 1.75 25.67
N VAL A 300 -28.45 1.12 24.50
CA VAL A 300 -28.15 1.70 23.20
C VAL A 300 -29.25 1.29 22.22
N ASN A 301 -29.87 2.25 21.56
CA ASN A 301 -30.97 1.97 20.64
C ASN A 301 -30.59 1.12 19.42
N SER A 302 -29.33 1.20 18.97
CA SER A 302 -28.74 0.31 17.96
C SER A 302 -27.24 0.50 17.90
N TYR A 303 -26.49 -0.57 17.57
CA TYR A 303 -25.09 -0.48 17.20
C TYR A 303 -24.93 -0.04 15.75
N LYS A 304 -23.77 0.53 15.42
CA LYS A 304 -23.37 0.78 14.04
C LYS A 304 -22.47 -0.36 13.57
N ARG A 305 -22.74 -0.83 12.35
CA ARG A 305 -21.99 -1.91 11.71
C ARG A 305 -21.47 -1.44 10.35
N ILE A 306 -20.48 -2.14 9.82
CA ILE A 306 -20.07 -1.97 8.45
C ILE A 306 -21.04 -2.74 7.55
N GLY A 307 -21.64 -2.03 6.60
CA GLY A 307 -22.47 -2.60 5.55
C GLY A 307 -21.65 -2.79 4.27
N LEU A 308 -21.51 -4.02 3.81
CA LEU A 308 -21.00 -4.33 2.48
C LEU A 308 -22.17 -4.78 1.62
N ASN A 309 -22.45 -4.05 0.54
CA ASN A 309 -23.63 -4.29 -0.32
C ASN A 309 -24.97 -4.28 0.42
N GLY A 310 -25.06 -3.49 1.48
CA GLY A 310 -26.25 -3.41 2.34
C GLY A 310 -26.35 -4.49 3.42
N GLU A 311 -25.45 -5.47 3.42
CA GLU A 311 -25.41 -6.56 4.41
C GLU A 311 -24.40 -6.29 5.52
N ARG A 312 -24.75 -6.62 6.76
CA ARG A 312 -23.84 -6.52 7.90
C ARG A 312 -22.63 -7.42 7.65
N THR A 313 -21.44 -6.87 7.79
CA THR A 313 -20.21 -7.59 7.55
C THR A 313 -19.24 -7.34 8.70
N PHE A 314 -18.71 -8.43 9.27
CA PHE A 314 -17.59 -8.35 10.22
C PHE A 314 -16.29 -8.50 9.45
N PHE A 315 -15.53 -7.42 9.30
CA PHE A 315 -14.19 -7.49 8.75
C PHE A 315 -13.22 -7.98 9.81
N PHE A 316 -12.54 -9.07 9.51
CA PHE A 316 -11.57 -9.70 10.38
C PHE A 316 -10.34 -10.13 9.59
N GLY A 317 -9.19 -9.66 10.01
CA GLY A 317 -7.94 -9.96 9.30
C GLY A 317 -6.72 -9.42 10.01
N PRO A 318 -5.53 -9.52 9.38
CA PRO A 318 -4.29 -9.07 9.97
C PRO A 318 -3.97 -7.61 9.64
N LEU A 319 -3.12 -7.03 10.49
CA LEU A 319 -2.24 -5.93 10.14
C LEU A 319 -1.16 -6.45 9.17
N ASP A 320 -0.87 -5.72 8.12
CA ASP A 320 0.19 -6.03 7.17
C ASP A 320 1.06 -4.79 6.91
N GLN A 321 2.29 -4.84 7.37
CA GLN A 321 3.27 -3.77 7.20
C GLN A 321 3.98 -3.81 5.84
N GLY A 322 3.86 -4.91 5.10
CA GLY A 322 4.33 -5.03 3.71
C GLY A 322 5.85 -5.04 3.55
N TRP A 323 6.60 -5.48 4.55
CA TRP A 323 8.05 -5.55 4.52
C TRP A 323 8.56 -6.95 4.13
N TRP A 324 9.71 -6.98 3.46
CA TRP A 324 10.40 -8.19 2.98
C TRP A 324 11.85 -8.20 3.45
N PRO A 325 12.38 -9.32 3.96
CA PRO A 325 13.76 -9.34 4.48
C PRO A 325 14.81 -9.12 3.40
N ASP A 326 14.48 -9.45 2.16
CA ASP A 326 15.38 -9.40 1.01
C ASP A 326 15.18 -8.17 0.12
N GLY A 327 13.96 -7.66 0.01
CA GLY A 327 13.61 -6.52 -0.84
C GLY A 327 13.12 -5.28 -0.09
N LEU A 328 13.00 -5.32 1.24
CA LEU A 328 12.40 -4.28 2.09
C LEU A 328 10.96 -3.93 1.66
N TYR A 329 10.73 -2.83 0.98
CA TYR A 329 9.40 -2.48 0.46
C TYR A 329 8.98 -3.26 -0.78
N THR A 330 9.92 -3.92 -1.46
CA THR A 330 9.67 -4.60 -2.73
C THR A 330 9.65 -6.11 -2.55
N ALA A 331 8.53 -6.75 -2.85
CA ALA A 331 8.45 -8.20 -2.89
C ALA A 331 9.39 -8.75 -3.99
N PRO A 332 10.08 -9.88 -3.75
CA PRO A 332 11.02 -10.45 -4.73
C PRO A 332 10.38 -10.77 -6.08
N THR A 333 9.15 -11.28 -6.07
CA THR A 333 8.39 -11.70 -7.26
C THR A 333 6.91 -11.36 -7.09
N ASP A 334 6.13 -11.39 -8.17
CA ASP A 334 4.66 -11.24 -8.11
C ASP A 334 4.00 -12.41 -7.36
N GLU A 335 4.58 -13.62 -7.44
CA GLU A 335 4.15 -14.76 -6.62
C GLU A 335 4.31 -14.48 -5.13
N ALA A 336 5.46 -13.92 -4.72
CA ALA A 336 5.69 -13.50 -3.34
C ALA A 336 4.67 -12.44 -2.90
N LEU A 337 4.46 -11.41 -3.72
CA LEU A 337 3.49 -10.34 -3.46
C LEU A 337 2.07 -10.89 -3.23
N LYS A 338 1.66 -11.86 -4.03
CA LYS A 338 0.37 -12.54 -3.95
C LYS A 338 0.27 -13.50 -2.75
N TYR A 339 1.38 -14.07 -2.31
CA TYR A 339 1.42 -15.16 -1.32
C TYR A 339 0.78 -14.78 0.01
N ASP A 340 1.09 -13.60 0.55
CA ASP A 340 0.54 -13.15 1.82
C ASP A 340 -0.99 -13.00 1.74
N ILE A 341 -1.52 -12.51 0.61
CA ILE A 341 -2.97 -12.40 0.36
C ILE A 341 -3.64 -13.78 0.31
N VAL A 342 -3.00 -14.74 -0.37
CA VAL A 342 -3.48 -16.13 -0.43
C VAL A 342 -3.49 -16.77 0.95
N LYS A 343 -2.47 -16.51 1.79
CA LYS A 343 -2.43 -16.99 3.18
C LYS A 343 -3.58 -16.41 4.01
N VAL A 344 -3.86 -15.12 3.89
CA VAL A 344 -5.00 -14.48 4.57
C VAL A 344 -6.31 -15.19 4.23
N LYS A 345 -6.57 -15.45 2.95
CA LYS A 345 -7.76 -16.20 2.51
C LYS A 345 -7.79 -17.63 3.05
N ASN A 346 -6.67 -18.33 2.95
CA ASN A 346 -6.57 -19.72 3.40
C ASN A 346 -6.75 -19.86 4.90
N TRP A 347 -6.36 -18.85 5.67
CA TRP A 347 -6.57 -18.79 7.11
C TRP A 347 -7.99 -18.35 7.53
N GLY A 348 -8.89 -18.11 6.56
CA GLY A 348 -10.28 -17.77 6.84
C GLY A 348 -10.52 -16.31 7.22
N TRP A 349 -9.54 -15.44 7.07
CA TRP A 349 -9.69 -14.00 7.17
C TRP A 349 -10.32 -13.43 5.88
N ASN A 350 -10.94 -12.25 5.99
CA ASN A 350 -11.64 -11.61 4.87
C ASN A 350 -11.16 -10.18 4.57
N MET A 351 -10.20 -9.67 5.32
CA MET A 351 -9.62 -8.33 5.12
C MET A 351 -8.14 -8.31 5.48
N ILE A 352 -7.45 -7.25 5.04
CA ILE A 352 -6.11 -6.84 5.46
C ILE A 352 -6.17 -5.34 5.79
N ARG A 353 -5.63 -4.91 6.92
CA ARG A 353 -5.26 -3.52 7.12
C ARG A 353 -3.83 -3.32 6.63
N LYS A 354 -3.68 -2.62 5.49
CA LYS A 354 -2.37 -2.25 4.96
C LYS A 354 -1.85 -1.08 5.78
N HIS A 355 -0.90 -1.40 6.65
CA HIS A 355 -0.46 -0.53 7.72
C HIS A 355 0.72 0.34 7.30
N ILE A 356 0.44 1.66 7.22
CA ILE A 356 1.45 2.72 7.07
C ILE A 356 2.37 2.50 5.85
N LYS A 357 1.86 1.84 4.82
CA LYS A 357 2.53 1.58 3.55
C LYS A 357 1.52 1.56 2.41
N VAL A 358 1.96 1.94 1.22
CA VAL A 358 1.22 1.77 -0.03
C VAL A 358 1.93 0.71 -0.87
N GLU A 359 1.17 -0.22 -1.42
CA GLU A 359 1.68 -1.31 -2.25
C GLU A 359 1.63 -0.97 -3.75
N PRO A 360 2.35 -1.69 -4.62
CA PRO A 360 2.15 -1.59 -6.05
C PRO A 360 0.73 -2.00 -6.45
N ALA A 361 0.24 -1.44 -7.57
CA ALA A 361 -1.12 -1.68 -8.08
C ALA A 361 -1.48 -3.17 -8.19
N ARG A 362 -0.51 -4.03 -8.50
CA ARG A 362 -0.70 -5.49 -8.58
C ARG A 362 -1.13 -6.13 -7.27
N TRP A 363 -0.73 -5.59 -6.11
CA TRP A 363 -1.17 -6.08 -4.81
C TRP A 363 -2.67 -5.87 -4.60
N TYR A 364 -3.17 -4.67 -4.92
CA TYR A 364 -4.62 -4.36 -4.84
C TYR A 364 -5.42 -5.16 -5.86
N TYR A 365 -4.89 -5.35 -7.07
CA TYR A 365 -5.48 -6.26 -8.06
C TYR A 365 -5.65 -7.67 -7.51
N TRP A 366 -4.64 -8.22 -6.85
CA TRP A 366 -4.77 -9.54 -6.23
C TRP A 366 -5.78 -9.55 -5.09
N CYS A 367 -5.93 -8.47 -4.33
CA CYS A 367 -7.00 -8.34 -3.31
C CYS A 367 -8.39 -8.32 -3.97
N ASP A 368 -8.58 -7.57 -5.06
CA ASP A 368 -9.83 -7.57 -5.82
C ASP A 368 -10.18 -8.97 -6.33
N VAL A 369 -9.22 -9.66 -6.97
CA VAL A 369 -9.43 -10.96 -7.62
C VAL A 369 -9.64 -12.09 -6.60
N LEU A 370 -8.93 -12.06 -5.48
CA LEU A 370 -8.99 -13.10 -4.45
C LEU A 370 -10.08 -12.84 -3.41
N GLY A 371 -10.69 -11.66 -3.40
CA GLY A 371 -11.71 -11.30 -2.43
C GLY A 371 -11.14 -11.05 -1.03
N VAL A 372 -10.26 -10.06 -0.91
CA VAL A 372 -9.75 -9.57 0.37
C VAL A 372 -10.04 -8.08 0.47
N SER A 373 -10.84 -7.69 1.47
CA SER A 373 -11.08 -6.27 1.75
C SER A 373 -9.80 -5.60 2.27
N VAL A 374 -9.60 -4.34 1.92
CA VAL A 374 -8.41 -3.58 2.34
C VAL A 374 -8.84 -2.34 3.12
N TRP A 375 -8.21 -2.14 4.27
CA TRP A 375 -8.15 -0.85 4.96
C TRP A 375 -6.78 -0.25 4.66
N GLN A 376 -6.77 0.93 4.05
CA GLN A 376 -5.54 1.56 3.57
C GLN A 376 -5.15 2.72 4.47
N ASP A 377 -4.02 2.58 5.15
CA ASP A 377 -3.41 3.66 5.93
C ASP A 377 -2.65 4.63 5.02
N MET A 378 -2.68 5.91 5.39
CA MET A 378 -1.67 6.87 4.94
C MET A 378 -0.33 6.55 5.61
N PRO A 379 0.80 6.52 4.88
CA PRO A 379 2.12 6.47 5.50
C PRO A 379 2.33 7.66 6.45
N CYS A 380 2.72 7.37 7.69
CA CYS A 380 2.89 8.42 8.69
C CYS A 380 4.08 9.33 8.37
N ILE A 381 4.03 10.55 8.91
CA ILE A 381 5.07 11.57 8.72
C ILE A 381 5.96 11.70 9.96
N ALA A 382 5.59 11.04 11.04
CA ALA A 382 6.28 11.15 12.33
C ALA A 382 6.25 9.85 13.13
N ASP A 383 6.99 9.83 14.20
CA ASP A 383 7.10 8.77 15.19
C ASP A 383 6.86 9.32 16.62
N HIS A 384 7.23 8.55 17.62
CA HIS A 384 7.20 8.96 19.04
C HIS A 384 8.42 9.79 19.48
N SER A 385 9.28 10.20 18.55
CA SER A 385 10.53 10.90 18.89
C SER A 385 10.30 12.26 19.55
N SER A 386 11.36 12.79 20.14
CA SER A 386 11.38 14.14 20.71
C SER A 386 11.06 15.23 19.67
N LYS A 387 11.43 15.02 18.41
CA LYS A 387 11.07 15.93 17.29
C LYS A 387 9.55 16.02 17.13
N THR A 388 8.85 14.89 17.10
CA THR A 388 7.39 14.87 17.02
C THR A 388 6.74 15.47 18.26
N ASN A 389 7.27 15.19 19.45
CA ASN A 389 6.77 15.77 20.69
C ASN A 389 6.86 17.29 20.73
N ALA A 390 7.85 17.88 20.03
CA ALA A 390 8.00 19.35 19.93
C ALA A 390 6.80 20.04 19.24
N TYR A 391 6.05 19.31 18.40
CA TYR A 391 4.88 19.85 17.70
C TYR A 391 3.55 19.58 18.41
N ARG A 392 3.56 18.89 19.53
CA ARG A 392 2.34 18.66 20.32
C ARG A 392 1.93 19.92 21.07
N LYS A 393 0.62 20.08 21.24
CA LYS A 393 0.09 21.14 22.11
C LYS A 393 0.61 20.94 23.54
N PRO A 394 1.05 22.02 24.24
CA PRO A 394 1.66 21.89 25.57
C PRO A 394 0.80 21.12 26.59
N GLU A 395 -0.51 21.32 26.57
CA GLU A 395 -1.46 20.63 27.44
C GLU A 395 -1.48 19.12 27.23
N ILE A 396 -1.24 18.67 25.99
CA ILE A 396 -1.20 17.25 25.62
C ILE A 396 0.16 16.64 25.98
N ALA A 397 1.25 17.37 25.71
CA ALA A 397 2.59 16.94 26.09
C ALA A 397 2.73 16.70 27.61
N ALA A 398 2.05 17.52 28.42
CA ALA A 398 2.01 17.37 29.87
C ALA A 398 1.21 16.14 30.36
N MET A 399 0.22 15.68 29.57
CA MET A 399 -0.63 14.53 29.91
C MET A 399 -0.04 13.18 29.46
N GLN A 400 0.90 13.18 28.54
CA GLN A 400 1.41 11.97 27.89
C GLN A 400 2.76 11.50 28.45
N SER A 401 2.80 11.16 29.70
CA SER A 401 3.92 10.39 30.24
C SER A 401 3.82 8.87 29.93
N ASN A 402 2.71 8.42 29.31
CA ASN A 402 2.42 7.01 29.13
C ASN A 402 1.62 6.76 27.85
N GLU A 403 2.12 5.88 27.00
CA GLU A 403 1.55 5.51 25.68
C GLU A 403 0.10 4.99 25.77
N TRP A 404 -0.23 4.30 26.83
CA TRP A 404 -1.56 3.76 27.13
C TRP A 404 -2.64 4.83 27.39
N GLN A 405 -2.25 6.05 27.75
CA GLN A 405 -3.20 7.15 27.95
C GLN A 405 -3.68 7.77 26.64
N ARG A 406 -2.94 7.59 25.56
CA ARG A 406 -3.34 8.09 24.22
C ARG A 406 -4.55 7.38 23.67
N ASP A 407 -4.59 6.05 23.81
CA ASP A 407 -5.67 5.20 23.28
C ASP A 407 -7.01 5.42 24.01
N SER A 408 -6.99 6.09 25.16
CA SER A 408 -8.18 6.44 25.92
C SER A 408 -8.57 7.92 25.82
N PHE A 409 -7.78 8.73 25.07
CA PHE A 409 -8.00 10.19 25.01
C PHE A 409 -9.01 10.54 23.90
N LEU A 410 -10.17 11.06 24.29
CA LEU A 410 -11.23 11.48 23.39
C LEU A 410 -11.13 12.99 23.11
N GLY A 411 -10.77 13.34 21.89
CA GLY A 411 -10.87 14.70 21.36
C GLY A 411 -9.64 15.59 21.45
N GLY A 412 -9.16 16.03 20.32
CA GLY A 412 -8.32 17.22 20.18
C GLY A 412 -6.83 17.07 20.44
N THR A 413 -6.22 15.94 20.09
CA THR A 413 -4.77 15.72 20.23
C THR A 413 -3.94 16.08 18.99
N ASP A 414 -4.52 16.81 18.05
CA ASP A 414 -3.81 17.28 16.85
C ASP A 414 -2.55 18.06 17.21
N CYS A 415 -1.46 17.77 16.50
CA CYS A 415 -0.22 18.53 16.60
C CYS A 415 -0.33 19.91 15.92
N ILE A 416 0.47 20.86 16.35
CA ILE A 416 0.70 22.11 15.63
C ILE A 416 1.98 21.93 14.82
N VAL A 417 1.81 21.66 13.53
CA VAL A 417 2.92 21.29 12.65
C VAL A 417 3.25 22.40 11.65
N PRO A 418 4.50 22.43 11.10
CA PRO A 418 4.88 23.36 10.04
C PRO A 418 4.00 23.22 8.80
N GLN A 419 3.86 24.30 8.02
CA GLN A 419 3.08 24.28 6.78
C GLN A 419 3.65 23.27 5.75
N GLU A 420 4.96 23.17 5.64
CA GLU A 420 5.64 22.21 4.76
C GLU A 420 5.22 20.75 5.06
N TRP A 421 5.06 20.41 6.35
CA TRP A 421 4.55 19.10 6.78
C TRP A 421 3.14 18.83 6.22
N LYS A 422 2.24 19.82 6.37
CA LYS A 422 0.87 19.72 5.85
C LYS A 422 0.85 19.62 4.33
N ASP A 423 1.65 20.45 3.65
CA ASP A 423 1.72 20.48 2.18
C ASP A 423 2.19 19.13 1.61
N ASN A 424 3.26 18.55 2.17
CA ASN A 424 3.75 17.23 1.79
C ASN A 424 2.70 16.14 2.05
N TYR A 425 2.03 16.19 3.21
CA TYR A 425 0.99 15.23 3.56
C TYR A 425 -0.20 15.29 2.60
N TYR A 426 -0.79 16.47 2.39
CA TYR A 426 -1.95 16.63 1.51
C TYR A 426 -1.65 16.28 0.06
N LYS A 427 -0.46 16.68 -0.42
CA LYS A 427 -0.01 16.32 -1.77
C LYS A 427 0.02 14.81 -1.93
N GLU A 428 0.78 14.13 -1.09
CA GLU A 428 1.02 12.70 -1.24
C GLU A 428 -0.23 11.87 -0.93
N TRP A 429 -1.01 12.22 0.12
CA TRP A 429 -2.28 11.55 0.41
C TRP A 429 -3.28 11.70 -0.73
N GLY A 430 -3.35 12.89 -1.35
CA GLY A 430 -4.18 13.12 -2.52
C GLY A 430 -3.78 12.27 -3.72
N GLU A 431 -2.49 12.15 -4.00
CA GLU A 431 -1.95 11.31 -5.09
C GLU A 431 -2.19 9.82 -4.82
N ILE A 432 -2.01 9.35 -3.59
CA ILE A 432 -2.27 7.97 -3.17
C ILE A 432 -3.76 7.63 -3.39
N ILE A 433 -4.68 8.45 -2.90
CA ILE A 433 -6.12 8.21 -3.09
C ILE A 433 -6.47 8.22 -4.58
N ASP A 434 -5.97 9.17 -5.36
CA ASP A 434 -6.23 9.25 -6.79
C ASP A 434 -5.73 8.02 -7.56
N ALA A 435 -4.59 7.46 -7.16
CA ALA A 435 -4.04 6.24 -7.75
C ALA A 435 -4.80 4.97 -7.32
N LEU A 436 -5.32 4.92 -6.09
CA LEU A 436 -5.85 3.69 -5.51
C LEU A 436 -7.39 3.59 -5.52
N LYS A 437 -8.14 4.69 -5.62
CA LYS A 437 -9.62 4.68 -5.55
C LYS A 437 -10.30 3.87 -6.66
N VAL A 438 -9.58 3.49 -7.70
CA VAL A 438 -10.07 2.57 -8.74
C VAL A 438 -10.24 1.13 -8.23
N PHE A 439 -9.45 0.71 -7.22
CA PHE A 439 -9.48 -0.63 -6.65
C PHE A 439 -10.64 -0.79 -5.66
N GLN A 440 -11.54 -1.72 -5.94
CA GLN A 440 -12.76 -1.87 -5.18
C GLN A 440 -12.60 -2.67 -3.88
N CYS A 441 -11.51 -3.41 -3.70
CA CYS A 441 -11.14 -4.07 -2.45
C CYS A 441 -10.94 -3.08 -1.29
N ILE A 442 -10.51 -1.84 -1.57
CA ILE A 442 -10.36 -0.82 -0.53
C ILE A 442 -11.75 -0.40 -0.05
N THR A 443 -12.01 -0.59 1.24
CA THR A 443 -13.30 -0.28 1.88
C THR A 443 -13.21 0.84 2.91
N VAL A 444 -12.02 1.07 3.46
CA VAL A 444 -11.76 2.10 4.48
C VAL A 444 -10.45 2.83 4.17
N TRP A 445 -10.48 4.16 4.25
CA TRP A 445 -9.30 5.02 4.30
C TRP A 445 -8.94 5.32 5.75
N VAL A 446 -7.66 5.25 6.09
CA VAL A 446 -7.14 5.53 7.44
C VAL A 446 -6.08 6.62 7.37
N PRO A 447 -6.49 7.91 7.51
CA PRO A 447 -5.58 9.05 7.40
C PRO A 447 -4.47 9.08 8.44
N PHE A 448 -4.74 8.69 9.70
CA PHE A 448 -3.79 8.72 10.79
C PHE A 448 -3.78 7.44 11.61
N ASN A 449 -2.61 7.12 12.16
CA ASN A 449 -2.41 6.04 13.13
C ASN A 449 -1.74 6.60 14.39
N GLU A 450 -2.30 6.28 15.57
CA GLU A 450 -1.72 6.50 16.92
C GLU A 450 -1.15 7.91 17.17
N ALA A 451 -1.74 8.93 16.57
CA ALA A 451 -1.34 10.33 16.70
C ALA A 451 0.07 10.66 16.18
N TRP A 452 0.69 9.80 15.38
CA TRP A 452 2.04 10.05 14.86
C TRP A 452 2.06 11.15 13.79
N GLY A 453 2.12 12.41 14.26
CA GLY A 453 2.06 13.59 13.40
C GLY A 453 0.65 13.96 12.95
N GLN A 454 -0.37 13.51 13.66
CA GLN A 454 -1.77 13.85 13.43
C GLN A 454 -2.01 15.36 13.56
N PHE A 455 -2.68 15.94 12.59
CA PHE A 455 -3.00 17.38 12.54
C PHE A 455 -4.33 17.61 11.83
N ASP A 456 -5.02 18.68 12.19
CA ASP A 456 -6.26 19.17 11.54
C ASP A 456 -7.20 18.02 11.12
N THR A 457 -7.46 17.07 11.99
CA THR A 457 -8.14 15.81 11.67
C THR A 457 -9.47 15.99 10.96
N PRO A 458 -10.39 16.92 11.36
CA PRO A 458 -11.63 17.13 10.64
C PRO A 458 -11.43 17.58 9.18
N GLU A 459 -10.45 18.43 8.93
CA GLU A 459 -10.10 18.93 7.60
C GLU A 459 -9.50 17.82 6.73
N VAL A 460 -8.66 16.97 7.31
CA VAL A 460 -8.09 15.80 6.61
C VAL A 460 -9.17 14.79 6.26
N VAL A 461 -10.13 14.52 7.15
CA VAL A 461 -11.30 13.68 6.85
C VAL A 461 -12.14 14.28 5.72
N LYS A 462 -12.41 15.59 5.77
CA LYS A 462 -13.14 16.29 4.70
C LYS A 462 -12.39 16.20 3.37
N PHE A 463 -11.07 16.38 3.37
CA PHE A 463 -10.22 16.22 2.18
C PHE A 463 -10.30 14.79 1.63
N THR A 464 -10.17 13.78 2.48
CA THR A 464 -10.24 12.36 2.11
C THR A 464 -11.58 12.03 1.45
N ARG A 465 -12.70 12.45 2.07
CA ARG A 465 -14.06 12.30 1.50
C ARG A 465 -14.27 13.09 0.21
N GLY A 466 -13.62 14.25 0.07
CA GLY A 466 -13.62 15.03 -1.16
C GLY A 466 -12.90 14.35 -2.32
N LYS A 467 -11.87 13.56 -2.01
CA LYS A 467 -11.15 12.73 -2.99
C LYS A 467 -11.91 11.44 -3.34
N ASP A 468 -12.56 10.84 -2.34
CA ASP A 468 -13.33 9.61 -2.50
C ASP A 468 -14.42 9.48 -1.42
N SER A 469 -15.66 9.59 -1.82
CA SER A 469 -16.84 9.48 -0.96
C SER A 469 -17.46 8.07 -0.93
N THR A 470 -16.84 7.09 -1.58
CA THR A 470 -17.40 5.74 -1.75
C THR A 470 -16.85 4.72 -0.74
N ARG A 471 -16.00 5.18 0.21
CA ARG A 471 -15.40 4.39 1.29
C ARG A 471 -15.67 5.04 2.64
N LEU A 472 -15.55 4.23 3.69
CA LEU A 472 -15.57 4.74 5.06
C LEU A 472 -14.22 5.38 5.40
N VAL A 473 -14.23 6.25 6.42
CA VAL A 473 -13.02 6.88 6.94
C VAL A 473 -12.86 6.54 8.41
N ASN A 474 -11.76 5.86 8.73
CA ASN A 474 -11.25 5.68 10.09
C ASN A 474 -10.22 6.80 10.34
N GLU A 475 -10.69 7.89 10.94
CA GLU A 475 -9.93 9.16 11.01
C GLU A 475 -8.58 9.07 11.71
N ALA A 476 -8.54 8.28 12.79
CA ALA A 476 -7.39 8.10 13.64
C ALA A 476 -7.45 6.72 14.31
N SER A 477 -6.73 5.76 13.74
CA SER A 477 -6.66 4.43 14.32
C SER A 477 -5.88 4.46 15.62
N GLY A 478 -6.43 3.86 16.69
CA GLY A 478 -5.79 3.76 17.99
C GLY A 478 -5.97 4.96 18.92
N GLY A 479 -6.99 5.80 18.72
CA GLY A 479 -7.31 6.91 19.62
C GLY A 479 -7.23 8.29 18.98
N ASN A 480 -7.22 9.35 19.81
CA ASN A 480 -7.14 10.76 19.38
C ASN A 480 -8.27 11.19 18.43
N TYR A 481 -9.50 10.80 18.73
CA TYR A 481 -10.66 11.04 17.89
C TYR A 481 -11.08 12.52 17.88
N ALA A 482 -11.34 13.02 16.67
CA ALA A 482 -12.00 14.29 16.44
C ALA A 482 -13.51 14.12 16.18
N PHE A 483 -14.01 12.88 16.11
CA PHE A 483 -15.39 12.50 15.80
C PHE A 483 -15.88 12.99 14.43
N ALA A 484 -14.96 13.09 13.47
CA ALA A 484 -15.21 13.55 12.10
C ALA A 484 -15.36 12.39 11.11
N GLY A 485 -14.77 11.22 11.41
CA GLY A 485 -14.83 10.01 10.62
C GLY A 485 -16.11 9.19 10.79
N ASP A 486 -16.04 7.92 10.40
CA ASP A 486 -17.14 6.95 10.52
C ASP A 486 -16.88 5.92 11.63
N ILE A 487 -15.63 5.80 12.07
CA ILE A 487 -15.11 4.70 12.90
C ILE A 487 -14.43 5.26 14.15
N ILE A 488 -14.71 4.62 15.28
CA ILE A 488 -13.95 4.73 16.53
C ILE A 488 -13.12 3.46 16.67
N ASP A 489 -11.81 3.60 16.72
CA ASP A 489 -10.86 2.51 16.60
C ASP A 489 -9.97 2.43 17.85
N THR A 490 -10.07 1.33 18.56
CA THR A 490 -9.29 1.05 19.78
C THR A 490 -8.11 0.12 19.45
N HIS A 491 -6.95 0.38 20.03
CA HIS A 491 -5.80 -0.53 20.06
C HIS A 491 -5.62 -1.08 21.47
N HIS A 492 -5.47 -2.40 21.62
CA HIS A 492 -5.21 -3.01 22.92
C HIS A 492 -4.54 -4.38 22.78
N TYR A 493 -3.31 -4.50 23.27
CA TYR A 493 -2.47 -5.68 23.03
C TYR A 493 -2.47 -6.73 24.13
N ALA A 494 -2.72 -6.36 25.39
CA ALA A 494 -2.74 -7.34 26.49
C ALA A 494 -3.81 -8.43 26.29
N CYS A 495 -4.95 -8.05 25.74
CA CYS A 495 -6.05 -8.89 25.27
C CYS A 495 -6.98 -8.04 24.41
N PRO A 496 -7.89 -8.61 23.63
CA PRO A 496 -8.96 -7.83 23.01
C PRO A 496 -9.72 -7.00 24.07
N ALA A 497 -9.93 -5.71 23.79
CA ALA A 497 -10.68 -4.81 24.66
C ALA A 497 -11.37 -3.71 23.85
N MET A 498 -12.51 -3.24 24.33
CA MET A 498 -13.27 -2.14 23.75
C MET A 498 -13.39 -1.02 24.79
N ASN A 499 -12.25 -0.37 25.09
CA ASN A 499 -12.16 0.65 26.14
C ASN A 499 -12.93 1.93 25.78
N ASN A 500 -13.00 2.24 24.48
CA ASN A 500 -13.75 3.40 23.96
C ASN A 500 -14.90 2.88 23.11
N PHE A 501 -16.13 3.23 23.49
CA PHE A 501 -17.31 2.86 22.76
C PHE A 501 -18.22 4.09 22.58
N GLU A 502 -18.52 4.44 21.33
CA GLU A 502 -19.43 5.52 21.00
C GLU A 502 -20.54 5.01 20.04
N ALA A 503 -21.75 4.95 20.54
CA ALA A 503 -22.90 4.34 19.86
C ALA A 503 -23.25 4.98 18.50
N LYS A 504 -22.84 6.23 18.26
CA LYS A 504 -23.09 6.94 17.00
C LYS A 504 -22.16 6.52 15.87
N PHE A 505 -21.07 5.83 16.19
CA PHE A 505 -20.00 5.43 15.28
C PHE A 505 -19.92 3.91 15.14
N ILE A 506 -19.22 3.45 14.11
CA ILE A 506 -18.75 2.08 14.00
C ILE A 506 -17.60 1.92 15.00
N ASN A 507 -17.70 0.94 15.90
CA ASN A 507 -16.65 0.68 16.88
C ASN A 507 -15.84 -0.53 16.47
N VAL A 508 -14.52 -0.41 16.41
CA VAL A 508 -13.62 -1.46 15.96
C VAL A 508 -12.43 -1.63 16.90
N LEU A 509 -11.83 -2.80 16.86
CA LEU A 509 -10.54 -3.08 17.47
C LEU A 509 -9.48 -3.13 16.36
N GLY A 510 -8.90 -1.96 16.06
CA GLY A 510 -8.01 -1.77 14.90
C GLY A 510 -6.63 -2.38 15.03
N GLU A 511 -6.20 -2.66 16.27
CA GLU A 511 -5.03 -3.49 16.55
C GLU A 511 -5.19 -4.24 17.87
N TYR A 512 -4.83 -5.53 17.85
CA TYR A 512 -4.78 -6.34 19.07
C TYR A 512 -3.86 -7.55 18.89
N GLY A 513 -3.49 -8.20 19.98
CA GLY A 513 -2.71 -9.43 19.98
C GLY A 513 -1.21 -9.17 20.03
N GLY A 514 -0.55 -9.22 18.91
CA GLY A 514 0.90 -9.00 18.87
C GLY A 514 1.71 -10.07 19.60
N LEU A 515 1.26 -11.34 19.56
CA LEU A 515 1.85 -12.47 20.28
C LEU A 515 3.22 -12.83 19.73
N GLY A 516 4.29 -12.46 20.44
CA GLY A 516 5.68 -12.65 20.01
C GLY A 516 6.15 -14.09 20.21
N TYR A 517 6.67 -14.71 19.14
CA TYR A 517 7.40 -15.98 19.18
C TYR A 517 8.59 -15.94 18.21
N PRO A 518 9.84 -15.82 18.73
CA PRO A 518 11.03 -15.86 17.89
C PRO A 518 11.32 -17.32 17.47
N VAL A 519 11.29 -17.58 16.16
CA VAL A 519 11.57 -18.91 15.62
C VAL A 519 13.07 -19.01 15.29
N PRO A 520 13.85 -19.89 15.96
CA PRO A 520 15.27 -20.02 15.70
C PRO A 520 15.56 -20.35 14.23
N GLY A 521 16.58 -19.68 13.64
CA GLY A 521 16.96 -19.84 12.24
C GLY A 521 16.13 -18.99 11.26
N HIS A 522 15.12 -18.28 11.72
CA HIS A 522 14.21 -17.44 10.91
C HIS A 522 14.14 -15.99 11.42
N LEU A 523 15.17 -15.52 12.10
CA LEU A 523 15.24 -14.21 12.73
C LEU A 523 16.08 -13.24 11.89
N TRP A 524 15.64 -11.98 11.81
CA TRP A 524 16.39 -10.86 11.22
C TRP A 524 17.70 -10.62 11.95
N GLN A 525 17.65 -10.64 13.29
CA GLN A 525 18.81 -10.63 14.17
C GLN A 525 18.59 -11.60 15.34
N GLN A 526 19.69 -12.06 15.96
CA GLN A 526 19.59 -13.09 17.01
C GLN A 526 19.08 -12.54 18.34
N ASP A 527 19.38 -11.27 18.65
CA ASP A 527 19.08 -10.64 19.93
C ASP A 527 17.97 -9.57 19.79
N LYS A 528 17.41 -9.17 20.95
CA LYS A 528 16.46 -8.05 21.08
C LYS A 528 15.15 -8.22 20.30
N ASN A 529 14.79 -9.46 19.97
CA ASN A 529 13.49 -9.75 19.37
C ASN A 529 12.38 -9.57 20.41
N TRP A 530 11.25 -9.02 19.97
CA TRP A 530 10.15 -8.68 20.87
C TRP A 530 8.78 -8.93 20.25
N GLY A 531 7.76 -8.96 21.12
CA GLY A 531 6.34 -8.93 20.80
C GLY A 531 5.59 -8.33 21.99
N TYR A 532 4.33 -8.04 21.82
CA TYR A 532 3.54 -7.45 22.90
C TYR A 532 3.32 -8.48 24.03
N GLY A 533 3.52 -8.03 25.27
CA GLY A 533 3.46 -8.90 26.44
C GLY A 533 4.70 -9.81 26.59
N LYS A 534 4.50 -11.02 27.12
CA LYS A 534 5.57 -12.00 27.28
C LYS A 534 5.88 -12.68 25.95
N VAL A 535 7.16 -12.73 25.60
CA VAL A 535 7.63 -13.54 24.46
C VAL A 535 7.37 -15.02 24.74
N LEU A 536 6.74 -15.69 23.76
CA LEU A 536 6.31 -17.08 23.86
C LEU A 536 7.41 -18.04 23.41
N GLU A 537 7.32 -19.30 23.82
CA GLU A 537 8.35 -20.30 23.61
C GLU A 537 8.08 -21.21 22.38
N ASN A 538 6.82 -21.29 21.94
CA ASN A 538 6.43 -22.16 20.85
C ASN A 538 5.09 -21.76 20.22
N GLY A 539 4.82 -22.31 19.04
CA GLY A 539 3.61 -22.02 18.28
C GLY A 539 2.31 -22.49 18.94
N LYS A 540 2.38 -23.53 19.80
CA LYS A 540 1.19 -23.96 20.55
C LYS A 540 0.72 -22.88 21.52
N GLN A 541 1.63 -22.21 22.21
CA GLN A 541 1.28 -21.10 23.10
C GLN A 541 0.66 -19.93 22.30
N VAL A 542 1.18 -19.64 21.10
CA VAL A 542 0.58 -18.63 20.19
C VAL A 542 -0.86 -19.02 19.85
N GLN A 543 -1.08 -20.27 19.42
CA GLN A 543 -2.40 -20.77 19.05
C GLN A 543 -3.39 -20.73 20.23
N ASP A 544 -2.98 -21.20 21.40
CA ASP A 544 -3.86 -21.28 22.57
C ASP A 544 -4.31 -19.87 23.04
N LEU A 545 -3.41 -18.89 23.03
CA LEU A 545 -3.75 -17.50 23.37
C LEU A 545 -4.63 -16.86 22.29
N TYR A 546 -4.31 -17.10 21.02
CA TYR A 546 -5.12 -16.61 19.89
C TYR A 546 -6.55 -17.13 19.95
N ASP A 547 -6.74 -18.42 20.23
CA ASP A 547 -8.07 -19.01 20.40
C ASP A 547 -8.84 -18.37 21.57
N GLY A 548 -8.15 -18.10 22.68
CA GLY A 548 -8.73 -17.37 23.82
C GLY A 548 -9.18 -15.95 23.43
N PHE A 549 -8.38 -15.23 22.64
CA PHE A 549 -8.73 -13.92 22.13
C PHE A 549 -9.94 -13.97 21.16
N ALA A 550 -10.03 -15.02 20.35
CA ALA A 550 -11.18 -15.22 19.47
C ALA A 550 -12.50 -15.37 20.24
N GLU A 551 -12.49 -16.10 21.37
CA GLU A 551 -13.68 -16.20 22.23
C GLU A 551 -14.07 -14.84 22.85
N MET A 552 -13.09 -14.03 23.25
CA MET A 552 -13.36 -12.67 23.73
C MET A 552 -13.96 -11.78 22.60
N LEU A 553 -13.42 -11.87 21.37
CA LEU A 553 -13.96 -11.12 20.23
C LEU A 553 -15.43 -11.45 19.95
N LYS A 554 -15.85 -12.72 20.05
CA LYS A 554 -17.25 -13.10 19.87
C LYS A 554 -18.17 -12.38 20.87
N VAL A 555 -17.72 -12.19 22.11
CA VAL A 555 -18.45 -11.40 23.10
C VAL A 555 -18.53 -9.93 22.67
N PHE A 556 -17.42 -9.34 22.26
CA PHE A 556 -17.42 -7.94 21.79
C PHE A 556 -18.25 -7.73 20.52
N ILE A 557 -18.28 -8.70 19.59
CA ILE A 557 -19.16 -8.65 18.43
C ILE A 557 -20.62 -8.57 18.87
N SER A 558 -21.04 -9.36 19.87
CA SER A 558 -22.40 -9.34 20.38
C SER A 558 -22.77 -8.03 21.07
N THR A 559 -21.80 -7.23 21.47
CA THR A 559 -21.96 -5.93 22.16
C THR A 559 -21.55 -4.73 21.31
N GLY A 560 -21.34 -4.89 20.00
CA GLY A 560 -21.19 -3.76 19.09
C GLY A 560 -19.87 -3.65 18.33
N CYS A 561 -18.86 -4.48 18.61
CA CYS A 561 -17.62 -4.50 17.83
C CYS A 561 -17.93 -4.90 16.38
N ALA A 562 -17.50 -4.08 15.41
CA ALA A 562 -17.86 -4.21 14.01
C ALA A 562 -16.72 -4.74 13.11
N ALA A 563 -15.49 -4.72 13.60
CA ALA A 563 -14.32 -5.29 12.94
C ALA A 563 -13.18 -5.50 13.94
N ALA A 564 -12.22 -6.36 13.59
CA ALA A 564 -11.02 -6.56 14.39
C ALA A 564 -9.79 -6.83 13.49
N VAL A 565 -8.64 -6.30 13.89
CA VAL A 565 -7.36 -6.45 13.17
C VAL A 565 -6.32 -7.04 14.10
N TYR A 566 -5.83 -8.23 13.77
CA TYR A 566 -4.78 -8.90 14.53
C TYR A 566 -3.38 -8.41 14.11
N THR A 567 -2.54 -8.06 15.05
CA THR A 567 -1.15 -7.67 14.83
C THR A 567 -0.23 -8.88 15.00
N GLN A 568 0.35 -9.48 13.95
CA GLN A 568 0.28 -9.13 12.55
C GLN A 568 0.45 -10.38 11.65
N ILE A 569 0.49 -10.21 10.32
CA ILE A 569 0.61 -11.34 9.39
C ILE A 569 2.01 -11.98 9.42
N THR A 570 3.07 -11.16 9.32
CA THR A 570 4.47 -11.62 9.34
C THR A 570 5.27 -10.90 10.39
N ASP A 571 6.35 -11.53 10.86
CA ASP A 571 7.40 -10.78 11.56
C ASP A 571 7.95 -9.68 10.65
N VAL A 572 8.46 -8.62 11.25
CA VAL A 572 9.19 -7.55 10.56
C VAL A 572 10.42 -7.20 11.39
N GLU A 573 11.60 -7.42 10.84
CA GLU A 573 12.90 -7.19 11.50
C GLU A 573 12.93 -7.82 12.92
N ILE A 574 13.00 -7.02 13.98
CA ILE A 574 13.06 -7.51 15.37
C ILE A 574 11.69 -7.73 16.00
N GLU A 575 10.62 -7.32 15.34
CA GLU A 575 9.25 -7.52 15.78
C GLU A 575 8.76 -8.92 15.36
N VAL A 576 8.71 -9.86 16.33
CA VAL A 576 8.47 -11.28 16.07
C VAL A 576 7.07 -11.74 16.44
N ASN A 577 6.08 -10.92 16.19
CA ASN A 577 4.66 -11.15 16.52
C ASN A 577 3.79 -11.50 15.30
N GLY A 578 4.41 -11.82 14.17
CA GLY A 578 3.70 -12.33 13.00
C GLY A 578 3.15 -13.75 13.22
N ILE A 579 2.07 -14.09 12.50
CA ILE A 579 1.58 -15.47 12.39
C ILE A 579 2.56 -16.35 11.61
N MET A 580 3.38 -15.74 10.75
CA MET A 580 4.51 -16.41 10.09
C MET A 580 5.79 -15.59 10.21
N THR A 581 6.91 -16.26 10.03
CA THR A 581 8.25 -15.66 10.09
C THR A 581 8.47 -14.65 8.98
N TYR A 582 9.43 -13.73 9.17
CA TYR A 582 9.74 -12.64 8.23
C TYR A 582 10.14 -13.18 6.84
N ASP A 583 10.80 -14.32 6.78
CA ASP A 583 11.16 -15.01 5.53
C ASP A 583 10.03 -15.87 4.93
N ARG A 584 8.82 -15.86 5.51
CA ARG A 584 7.63 -16.62 5.10
C ARG A 584 7.84 -18.14 5.05
N LYS A 585 8.86 -18.68 5.72
CA LYS A 585 9.17 -20.11 5.68
C LYS A 585 8.45 -20.92 6.76
N VAL A 586 8.10 -20.31 7.89
CA VAL A 586 7.45 -20.99 9.00
C VAL A 586 6.15 -20.27 9.36
N VAL A 587 5.05 -21.01 9.37
CA VAL A 587 3.77 -20.61 9.98
C VAL A 587 3.79 -21.05 11.44
N LYS A 588 3.53 -20.14 12.35
CA LYS A 588 3.71 -20.34 13.80
C LYS A 588 2.51 -21.02 14.49
N VAL A 589 1.44 -21.30 13.74
CA VAL A 589 0.16 -21.86 14.24
C VAL A 589 -0.25 -23.10 13.43
N ASP A 590 -1.19 -23.89 13.95
CA ASP A 590 -1.89 -24.91 13.18
C ASP A 590 -2.85 -24.24 12.20
N GLU A 591 -2.51 -24.25 10.91
CA GLU A 591 -3.25 -23.53 9.87
C GLU A 591 -4.73 -23.95 9.79
N LYS A 592 -5.04 -25.23 10.01
CA LYS A 592 -6.42 -25.72 9.96
C LYS A 592 -7.23 -25.19 11.13
N LYS A 593 -6.71 -25.34 12.34
CA LYS A 593 -7.35 -24.86 13.57
C LYS A 593 -7.50 -23.33 13.53
N PHE A 594 -6.46 -22.61 13.09
CA PHE A 594 -6.45 -21.16 12.93
C PHE A 594 -7.56 -20.68 12.00
N ARG A 595 -7.72 -21.37 10.83
CA ARG A 595 -8.82 -21.10 9.91
C ARG A 595 -10.20 -21.32 10.55
N GLU A 596 -10.39 -22.44 11.25
CA GLU A 596 -11.65 -22.74 11.92
C GLU A 596 -12.01 -21.67 12.96
N THR A 597 -11.02 -21.24 13.75
CA THR A 597 -11.15 -20.15 14.72
C THR A 597 -11.57 -18.85 14.04
N ASN A 598 -10.89 -18.42 12.97
CA ASN A 598 -11.18 -17.18 12.26
C ASN A 598 -12.59 -17.17 11.64
N LEU A 599 -12.97 -18.26 10.99
CA LEU A 599 -14.34 -18.40 10.45
C LEU A 599 -15.40 -18.36 11.55
N SER A 600 -15.11 -18.90 12.74
CA SER A 600 -16.04 -18.87 13.88
C SER A 600 -16.25 -17.45 14.40
N VAL A 601 -15.21 -16.60 14.38
CA VAL A 601 -15.31 -15.18 14.75
C VAL A 601 -16.18 -14.43 13.75
N ILE A 602 -15.92 -14.58 12.44
CA ILE A 602 -16.70 -13.90 11.40
C ILE A 602 -18.19 -14.25 11.48
N ARG A 603 -18.50 -15.52 11.78
CA ARG A 603 -19.89 -16.01 11.90
C ARG A 603 -20.59 -15.59 13.19
N ALA A 604 -19.88 -14.94 14.10
CA ALA A 604 -20.47 -14.48 15.37
C ALA A 604 -21.30 -13.19 15.23
N LEU A 605 -21.25 -12.52 14.06
CA LEU A 605 -22.06 -11.35 13.76
C LEU A 605 -23.58 -11.72 13.54
#